data_7b488efb15a9b9d0d61764556f0de9ce
#
_entry.id   7b488efb15a9b9d0d61764556f0de9ce
#
_cell.length_a   1.000
_cell.length_b   1.000
_cell.length_c   1.000
_cell.angle_alpha   90.00
_cell.angle_beta   90.00
_cell.angle_gamma   90.00
#
_symmetry.space_group_name_H-M   'P 1'
#
loop_
_entity.id
_entity.type
_entity.pdbx_description
1 polymer ?
#
loop_
_entity_poly.entity_id
_entity_poly.type
_entity_poly.pdbx_seq_one_letter_code
_entity_poly.pdbx_strand_id
1 'polypeptide(L)'
;MPTNGRILIADDEELLRRTTAELLSKEGYECYQADSAESALETLNDSEFDLLISDIHMPGNSELELIKELSGIAEGMPVILITGSPSVETATKSIDLPVAAYMSKPLDFELLLKHIKSSITNYRTYRSVQNTSERLQEWQKDLDSIKEAVSNALDTASPVPVNTFFKLTFRNIAESLLDLEHLIEGLDSNSNKQYACNLLNCPSLTKMKGGLTETMEVLKKTRESFKSKDLARLRDKLDTIVKDVK
;
A
#
# COMPACT_ATOMS: atom_id res chain seq x y z
N MET A 1 10.95 7.81 -13.34
CA MET A 1 11.21 6.43 -12.89
C MET A 1 10.53 6.26 -11.56
N PRO A 2 9.87 5.15 -11.26
CA PRO A 2 9.32 4.94 -9.92
C PRO A 2 10.46 5.01 -8.91
N THR A 3 10.27 5.73 -7.82
CA THR A 3 11.24 5.84 -6.73
C THR A 3 11.12 4.61 -5.85
N ASN A 4 12.26 4.14 -5.27
CA ASN A 4 12.24 3.02 -4.32
C ASN A 4 11.48 3.34 -3.02
N GLY A 5 11.18 4.63 -2.78
CA GLY A 5 10.40 5.14 -1.65
C GLY A 5 10.76 6.58 -1.32
N ARG A 6 9.86 7.26 -0.59
CA ARG A 6 10.05 8.61 -0.07
C ARG A 6 10.43 8.54 1.39
N ILE A 7 11.60 9.09 1.72
CA ILE A 7 12.19 9.01 3.05
C ILE A 7 12.38 10.43 3.60
N LEU A 8 11.86 10.69 4.80
CA LEU A 8 12.20 11.89 5.55
C LEU A 8 13.36 11.58 6.51
N ILE A 9 14.40 12.42 6.50
CA ILE A 9 15.57 12.31 7.37
C ILE A 9 15.57 13.52 8.30
N ALA A 10 15.38 13.29 9.59
CA ALA A 10 15.37 14.30 10.64
C ALA A 10 16.61 14.13 11.55
N ASP A 11 17.53 15.05 11.49
CA ASP A 11 18.81 15.04 12.25
C ASP A 11 19.34 16.48 12.30
N ASP A 12 19.77 16.98 13.45
CA ASP A 12 20.30 18.33 13.60
C ASP A 12 21.74 18.45 13.07
N GLU A 13 22.46 17.34 12.94
CA GLU A 13 23.79 17.29 12.33
C GLU A 13 23.73 17.42 10.80
N GLU A 14 23.91 18.60 10.24
CA GLU A 14 23.81 18.87 8.80
C GLU A 14 24.64 17.90 7.95
N LEU A 15 25.89 17.63 8.36
CA LEU A 15 26.79 16.75 7.59
C LEU A 15 26.25 15.32 7.49
N LEU A 16 25.78 14.76 8.61
CA LEU A 16 25.23 13.42 8.65
C LEU A 16 23.94 13.33 7.86
N ARG A 17 23.03 14.28 8.05
CA ARG A 17 21.75 14.38 7.33
C ARG A 17 21.96 14.40 5.82
N ARG A 18 22.86 15.28 5.32
CA ARG A 18 23.16 15.39 3.89
C ARG A 18 23.85 14.16 3.33
N THR A 19 24.83 13.61 4.03
CA THR A 19 25.55 12.40 3.59
C THR A 19 24.59 11.21 3.49
N THR A 20 23.73 11.03 4.48
CA THR A 20 22.71 9.96 4.47
C THR A 20 21.74 10.14 3.31
N ALA A 21 21.25 11.37 3.08
CA ALA A 21 20.36 11.67 1.96
C ALA A 21 21.02 11.41 0.59
N GLU A 22 22.28 11.81 0.40
CA GLU A 22 23.01 11.57 -0.84
C GLU A 22 23.24 10.08 -1.11
N LEU A 23 23.58 9.30 -0.08
CA LEU A 23 23.78 7.85 -0.20
C LEU A 23 22.47 7.15 -0.54
N LEU A 24 21.38 7.48 0.14
CA LEU A 24 20.07 6.90 -0.12
C LEU A 24 19.51 7.31 -1.49
N SER A 25 19.79 8.54 -1.94
CA SER A 25 19.40 8.99 -3.28
C SER A 25 20.12 8.21 -4.39
N LYS A 26 21.37 7.80 -4.19
CA LYS A 26 22.10 6.91 -5.12
C LYS A 26 21.48 5.51 -5.18
N GLU A 27 20.84 5.07 -4.11
CA GLU A 27 20.07 3.82 -4.07
C GLU A 27 18.65 3.96 -4.63
N GLY A 28 18.28 5.13 -5.17
CA GLY A 28 17.01 5.38 -5.84
C GLY A 28 15.86 5.83 -4.93
N TYR A 29 16.15 6.22 -3.68
CA TYR A 29 15.16 6.81 -2.78
C TYR A 29 15.01 8.32 -3.01
N GLU A 30 13.81 8.85 -2.82
CA GLU A 30 13.55 10.28 -2.79
C GLU A 30 13.66 10.75 -1.33
N CYS A 31 14.70 11.58 -1.05
CA CYS A 31 15.04 11.97 0.32
C CYS A 31 14.70 13.44 0.60
N TYR A 32 13.98 13.66 1.69
CA TYR A 32 13.67 14.97 2.26
C TYR A 32 14.41 15.13 3.57
N GLN A 33 14.69 16.36 3.97
CA GLN A 33 15.55 16.65 5.12
C GLN A 33 14.87 17.63 6.06
N ALA A 34 14.96 17.36 7.37
CA ALA A 34 14.54 18.24 8.45
C ALA A 34 15.67 18.35 9.49
N ASP A 35 15.84 19.49 10.10
CA ASP A 35 16.89 19.75 11.11
C ASP A 35 16.36 19.76 12.54
N SER A 36 15.08 19.59 12.71
CA SER A 36 14.38 19.60 13.99
C SER A 36 13.09 18.78 13.92
N ALA A 37 12.50 18.46 15.08
CA ALA A 37 11.20 17.79 15.12
C ALA A 37 10.08 18.65 14.52
N GLU A 38 10.12 19.97 14.76
CA GLU A 38 9.13 20.92 14.23
C GLU A 38 9.14 20.92 12.70
N SER A 39 10.33 21.10 12.08
CA SER A 39 10.52 21.05 10.62
C SER A 39 10.11 19.69 10.04
N ALA A 40 10.36 18.59 10.76
CA ALA A 40 9.94 17.25 10.34
C ALA A 40 8.40 17.13 10.34
N LEU A 41 7.72 17.62 11.38
CA LEU A 41 6.25 17.60 11.48
C LEU A 41 5.59 18.44 10.40
N GLU A 42 6.13 19.65 10.10
CA GLU A 42 5.64 20.47 9.00
C GLU A 42 5.74 19.72 7.66
N THR A 43 6.90 19.08 7.40
CA THR A 43 7.13 18.32 6.17
C THR A 43 6.20 17.11 6.06
N LEU A 44 5.93 16.43 7.18
CA LEU A 44 5.02 15.29 7.26
C LEU A 44 3.55 15.68 7.03
N ASN A 45 3.15 16.88 7.42
CA ASN A 45 1.80 17.39 7.16
C ASN A 45 1.59 17.76 5.68
N ASP A 46 2.64 18.21 4.99
CA ASP A 46 2.55 18.66 3.61
C ASP A 46 2.73 17.55 2.57
N SER A 47 3.30 16.42 2.97
CA SER A 47 3.65 15.36 2.02
C SER A 47 3.61 13.97 2.66
N GLU A 48 3.30 12.95 1.84
CA GLU A 48 3.33 11.56 2.27
C GLU A 48 4.74 10.97 2.17
N PHE A 49 5.10 10.13 3.14
CA PHE A 49 6.37 9.42 3.22
C PHE A 49 6.17 7.93 3.48
N ASP A 50 7.15 7.12 3.07
CA ASP A 50 7.18 5.69 3.29
C ASP A 50 7.95 5.31 4.57
N LEU A 51 8.84 6.19 5.05
CA LEU A 51 9.71 5.98 6.20
C LEU A 51 10.24 7.29 6.77
N LEU A 52 10.36 7.36 8.10
CA LEU A 52 11.10 8.39 8.82
C LEU A 52 12.41 7.81 9.36
N ILE A 53 13.53 8.50 9.12
CA ILE A 53 14.80 8.29 9.83
C ILE A 53 14.95 9.47 10.77
N SER A 54 15.05 9.23 12.08
CA SER A 54 15.07 10.31 13.08
C SER A 54 16.20 10.15 14.07
N ASP A 55 16.97 11.22 14.27
CA ASP A 55 17.83 11.31 15.46
C ASP A 55 16.95 11.49 16.72
N ILE A 56 17.33 10.82 17.79
CA ILE A 56 16.68 10.96 19.09
C ILE A 56 17.05 12.31 19.74
N HIS A 57 18.30 12.75 19.59
CA HIS A 57 18.84 13.91 20.29
C HIS A 57 18.87 15.17 19.42
N MET A 58 17.75 15.50 18.80
CA MET A 58 17.58 16.74 18.05
C MET A 58 16.59 17.69 18.76
N PRO A 59 16.58 18.99 18.44
CA PRO A 59 15.61 19.93 19.00
C PRO A 59 14.16 19.46 18.81
N GLY A 60 13.40 19.41 19.93
CA GLY A 60 11.99 19.01 19.94
C GLY A 60 11.73 17.50 19.94
N ASN A 61 12.77 16.63 20.07
CA ASN A 61 12.60 15.15 20.05
C ASN A 61 13.25 14.41 21.22
N SER A 62 13.58 15.09 22.33
CA SER A 62 14.34 14.50 23.44
C SER A 62 13.63 13.32 24.14
N GLU A 63 12.29 13.26 24.09
CA GLU A 63 11.46 12.18 24.63
C GLU A 63 10.66 11.43 23.56
N LEU A 64 11.14 11.41 22.32
CA LEU A 64 10.47 10.79 21.16
C LEU A 64 9.12 11.48 20.85
N GLU A 65 9.00 12.79 21.10
CA GLU A 65 7.78 13.56 20.86
C GLU A 65 7.35 13.47 19.40
N LEU A 66 8.30 13.64 18.47
CA LEU A 66 8.05 13.54 17.03
C LEU A 66 7.35 12.21 16.68
N ILE A 67 7.80 11.11 17.28
CA ILE A 67 7.26 9.79 16.95
C ILE A 67 5.89 9.56 17.58
N LYS A 68 5.63 10.13 18.75
CA LYS A 68 4.30 10.09 19.40
C LYS A 68 3.28 10.86 18.55
N GLU A 69 3.64 12.01 18.02
CA GLU A 69 2.78 12.83 17.15
C GLU A 69 2.56 12.20 15.78
N LEU A 70 3.53 11.41 15.29
CA LEU A 70 3.45 10.70 14.01
C LEU A 70 2.23 9.79 13.90
N SER A 71 1.80 9.19 15.02
CA SER A 71 0.63 8.29 15.05
C SER A 71 -0.67 8.98 14.62
N GLY A 72 -0.76 10.30 14.79
CA GLY A 72 -1.90 11.11 14.37
C GLY A 72 -1.82 11.62 12.92
N ILE A 73 -0.61 11.65 12.34
CA ILE A 73 -0.35 12.22 11.01
C ILE A 73 -0.21 11.10 9.96
N ALA A 74 0.55 10.06 10.29
CA ALA A 74 0.87 8.97 9.37
C ALA A 74 0.81 7.62 10.08
N GLU A 75 -0.40 7.09 10.26
CA GLU A 75 -0.64 5.85 10.97
C GLU A 75 0.16 4.68 10.38
N GLY A 76 0.89 4.00 11.26
CA GLY A 76 1.69 2.82 10.91
C GLY A 76 2.96 3.11 10.11
N MET A 77 3.31 4.37 9.81
CA MET A 77 4.55 4.72 9.13
C MET A 77 5.76 4.30 9.98
N PRO A 78 6.70 3.50 9.42
CA PRO A 78 7.84 3.00 10.18
C PRO A 78 8.86 4.11 10.45
N VAL A 79 9.49 4.02 11.62
CA VAL A 79 10.56 4.91 12.03
C VAL A 79 11.84 4.13 12.26
N ILE A 80 12.96 4.61 11.75
CA ILE A 80 14.30 4.16 12.11
C ILE A 80 14.89 5.24 13.03
N LEU A 81 15.14 4.87 14.28
CA LEU A 81 15.79 5.74 15.24
C LEU A 81 17.30 5.63 15.14
N ILE A 82 17.97 6.78 15.14
CA ILE A 82 19.41 6.89 15.14
C ILE A 82 19.83 7.65 16.38
N THR A 83 20.94 7.28 17.02
CA THR A 83 21.45 7.99 18.18
C THR A 83 22.95 7.85 18.36
N GLY A 84 23.62 8.95 18.76
CA GLY A 84 25.02 8.94 19.19
C GLY A 84 25.19 8.45 20.65
N SER A 85 24.11 8.40 21.44
CA SER A 85 24.14 8.01 22.85
C SER A 85 23.03 7.01 23.17
N PRO A 86 23.19 5.73 22.77
CA PRO A 86 22.18 4.72 23.02
C PRO A 86 21.99 4.49 24.51
N SER A 87 20.73 4.45 24.96
CA SER A 87 20.35 4.16 26.33
C SER A 87 19.26 3.10 26.42
N VAL A 88 19.25 2.35 27.52
CA VAL A 88 18.18 1.37 27.78
C VAL A 88 16.83 2.10 27.92
N GLU A 89 16.84 3.30 28.47
CA GLU A 89 15.63 4.10 28.68
C GLU A 89 14.96 4.48 27.35
N THR A 90 15.72 5.06 26.40
CA THR A 90 15.18 5.43 25.08
C THR A 90 14.77 4.20 24.27
N ALA A 91 15.53 3.11 24.35
CA ALA A 91 15.17 1.85 23.71
C ALA A 91 13.88 1.25 24.30
N THR A 92 13.67 1.33 25.61
CA THR A 92 12.43 0.85 26.26
C THR A 92 11.24 1.72 25.87
N LYS A 93 11.40 3.05 25.86
CA LYS A 93 10.33 3.98 25.45
C LYS A 93 9.93 3.80 23.97
N SER A 94 10.82 3.27 23.14
CA SER A 94 10.53 3.05 21.70
C SER A 94 9.75 1.76 21.40
N ILE A 95 9.60 0.84 22.37
CA ILE A 95 8.94 -0.47 22.15
C ILE A 95 7.45 -0.31 21.77
N ASP A 96 6.77 0.64 22.36
CA ASP A 96 5.33 0.89 22.12
C ASP A 96 5.06 1.83 20.93
N LEU A 97 6.11 2.24 20.22
CA LEU A 97 6.05 3.15 19.08
C LEU A 97 6.32 2.41 17.77
N PRO A 98 5.96 2.95 16.59
CA PRO A 98 6.17 2.31 15.29
C PRO A 98 7.65 2.30 14.85
N VAL A 99 8.55 1.92 15.78
CA VAL A 99 9.99 1.90 15.56
C VAL A 99 10.39 0.58 14.93
N ALA A 100 10.80 0.63 13.67
CA ALA A 100 11.24 -0.52 12.89
C ALA A 100 12.69 -0.93 13.21
N ALA A 101 13.54 0.03 13.57
CA ALA A 101 14.91 -0.23 13.98
C ALA A 101 15.44 0.90 14.89
N TYR A 102 16.36 0.51 15.79
CA TYR A 102 17.11 1.41 16.65
C TYR A 102 18.60 1.22 16.37
N MET A 103 19.28 2.26 15.89
CA MET A 103 20.65 2.20 15.42
C MET A 103 21.55 3.20 16.14
N SER A 104 22.79 2.81 16.42
CA SER A 104 23.80 3.72 17.01
C SER A 104 24.64 4.38 15.92
N LYS A 105 25.04 5.64 16.14
CA LYS A 105 26.10 6.31 15.37
C LYS A 105 27.47 5.72 15.80
N PRO A 106 28.43 5.44 14.87
CA PRO A 106 28.37 5.66 13.43
C PRO A 106 27.48 4.64 12.71
N LEU A 107 26.80 5.09 11.64
CA LEU A 107 25.84 4.26 10.93
C LEU A 107 26.52 3.20 10.08
N ASP A 108 26.09 1.95 10.25
CA ASP A 108 26.31 0.89 9.26
C ASP A 108 25.29 1.05 8.12
N PHE A 109 25.76 1.54 6.96
CA PHE A 109 24.90 1.86 5.84
C PHE A 109 24.26 0.62 5.19
N GLU A 110 24.94 -0.53 5.17
CA GLU A 110 24.38 -1.78 4.64
C GLU A 110 23.22 -2.26 5.52
N LEU A 111 23.41 -2.20 6.84
CA LEU A 111 22.37 -2.53 7.81
C LEU A 111 21.18 -1.55 7.73
N LEU A 112 21.47 -0.25 7.58
CA LEU A 112 20.44 0.77 7.39
C LEU A 112 19.60 0.48 6.14
N LEU A 113 20.23 0.22 4.99
CA LEU A 113 19.54 -0.13 3.75
C LEU A 113 18.65 -1.37 3.90
N LYS A 114 19.12 -2.38 4.61
CA LYS A 114 18.33 -3.59 4.89
C LYS A 114 17.06 -3.26 5.67
N HIS A 115 17.19 -2.45 6.73
CA HIS A 115 16.03 -2.00 7.51
C HIS A 115 15.07 -1.15 6.69
N ILE A 116 15.57 -0.20 5.91
CA ILE A 116 14.77 0.65 5.03
C ILE A 116 13.94 -0.20 4.07
N LYS A 117 14.57 -1.11 3.32
CA LYS A 117 13.89 -1.97 2.34
C LYS A 117 12.77 -2.79 2.98
N SER A 118 13.06 -3.46 4.10
CA SER A 118 12.05 -4.27 4.78
C SER A 118 10.90 -3.43 5.34
N SER A 119 11.19 -2.28 5.92
CA SER A 119 10.19 -1.40 6.54
C SER A 119 9.27 -0.76 5.51
N ILE A 120 9.81 -0.24 4.40
CA ILE A 120 9.01 0.34 3.32
C ILE A 120 8.11 -0.72 2.68
N THR A 121 8.64 -1.92 2.41
CA THR A 121 7.84 -3.02 1.84
C THR A 121 6.67 -3.39 2.76
N ASN A 122 6.93 -3.55 4.06
CA ASN A 122 5.91 -3.89 5.03
C ASN A 122 4.84 -2.79 5.15
N TYR A 123 5.27 -1.53 5.20
CA TYR A 123 4.37 -0.39 5.30
C TYR A 123 3.48 -0.21 4.07
N ARG A 124 4.04 -0.32 2.88
CA ARG A 124 3.26 -0.27 1.63
C ARG A 124 2.23 -1.39 1.57
N THR A 125 2.62 -2.60 1.98
CA THR A 125 1.69 -3.73 2.10
C THR A 125 0.57 -3.43 3.09
N TYR A 126 0.91 -2.90 4.28
CA TYR A 126 -0.07 -2.50 5.29
C TYR A 126 -1.04 -1.44 4.74
N ARG A 127 -0.54 -0.35 4.16
CA ARG A 127 -1.36 0.70 3.54
C ARG A 127 -2.28 0.15 2.45
N SER A 128 -1.76 -0.71 1.59
CA SER A 128 -2.56 -1.33 0.53
C SER A 128 -3.71 -2.16 1.09
N VAL A 129 -3.47 -2.94 2.15
CA VAL A 129 -4.52 -3.71 2.84
C VAL A 129 -5.55 -2.79 3.48
N GLN A 130 -5.13 -1.72 4.14
CA GLN A 130 -6.04 -0.74 4.75
C GLN A 130 -6.92 -0.05 3.70
N ASN A 131 -6.31 0.50 2.65
CA ASN A 131 -7.04 1.14 1.55
C ASN A 131 -8.05 0.18 0.90
N THR A 132 -7.68 -1.10 0.73
CA THR A 132 -8.59 -2.12 0.19
C THR A 132 -9.75 -2.38 1.16
N SER A 133 -9.48 -2.45 2.47
CA SER A 133 -10.51 -2.66 3.50
C SER A 133 -11.51 -1.50 3.54
N GLU A 134 -11.03 -0.27 3.51
CA GLU A 134 -11.89 0.93 3.49
C GLU A 134 -12.78 0.96 2.24
N ARG A 135 -12.23 0.66 1.07
CA ARG A 135 -13.02 0.57 -0.17
C ARG A 135 -14.08 -0.52 -0.13
N LEU A 136 -13.76 -1.68 0.44
CA LEU A 136 -14.75 -2.75 0.60
C LEU A 136 -15.90 -2.31 1.51
N GLN A 137 -15.62 -1.55 2.56
CA GLN A 137 -16.66 -0.98 3.42
C GLN A 137 -17.51 0.06 2.69
N GLU A 138 -16.90 0.94 1.88
CA GLU A 138 -17.63 1.89 1.04
C GLU A 138 -18.50 1.16 0.01
N TRP A 139 -17.95 0.15 -0.63
CA TRP A 139 -18.71 -0.67 -1.58
C TRP A 139 -19.90 -1.36 -0.94
N GLN A 140 -19.73 -1.86 0.28
CA GLN A 140 -20.84 -2.46 1.03
C GLN A 140 -21.96 -1.43 1.27
N LYS A 141 -21.63 -0.20 1.65
CA LYS A 141 -22.60 0.88 1.81
C LYS A 141 -23.33 1.21 0.49
N ASP A 142 -22.58 1.27 -0.60
CA ASP A 142 -23.14 1.52 -1.94
C ASP A 142 -24.12 0.40 -2.35
N LEU A 143 -23.77 -0.87 -2.09
CA LEU A 143 -24.63 -2.03 -2.37
C LEU A 143 -25.91 -1.99 -1.52
N ASP A 144 -25.83 -1.63 -0.25
CA ASP A 144 -26.99 -1.51 0.62
C ASP A 144 -27.92 -0.40 0.13
N SER A 145 -27.38 0.73 -0.32
CA SER A 145 -28.15 1.83 -0.93
C SER A 145 -28.86 1.42 -2.23
N ILE A 146 -28.17 0.60 -3.06
CA ILE A 146 -28.78 0.07 -4.30
C ILE A 146 -29.87 -0.95 -3.95
N LYS A 147 -29.67 -1.80 -2.97
CA LYS A 147 -30.66 -2.78 -2.50
C LYS A 147 -31.93 -2.09 -2.03
N GLU A 148 -31.80 -0.99 -1.28
CA GLU A 148 -32.94 -0.18 -0.84
C GLU A 148 -33.65 0.48 -2.03
N ALA A 149 -32.89 1.05 -2.98
CA ALA A 149 -33.46 1.65 -4.19
C ALA A 149 -34.19 0.61 -5.06
N VAL A 150 -33.67 -0.61 -5.18
CA VAL A 150 -34.31 -1.72 -5.90
C VAL A 150 -35.59 -2.15 -5.19
N SER A 151 -35.59 -2.25 -3.86
CA SER A 151 -36.76 -2.60 -3.08
C SER A 151 -37.89 -1.57 -3.30
N ASN A 152 -37.55 -0.27 -3.19
CA ASN A 152 -38.49 0.81 -3.43
C ASN A 152 -39.02 0.86 -4.88
N ALA A 153 -38.18 0.52 -5.86
CA ALA A 153 -38.58 0.45 -7.27
C ALA A 153 -39.55 -0.70 -7.54
N LEU A 154 -39.41 -1.83 -6.86
CA LEU A 154 -40.36 -2.95 -6.95
C LEU A 154 -41.76 -2.55 -6.42
N ASP A 155 -41.78 -1.80 -5.32
CA ASP A 155 -43.04 -1.33 -4.71
C ASP A 155 -43.74 -0.22 -5.55
N THR A 156 -42.99 0.56 -6.31
CA THR A 156 -43.48 1.72 -7.07
C THR A 156 -43.56 1.50 -8.58
N ALA A 157 -43.18 0.27 -9.08
CA ALA A 157 -43.04 -0.06 -10.51
C ALA A 157 -42.10 0.91 -11.28
N SER A 158 -41.11 1.49 -10.59
CA SER A 158 -40.12 2.38 -11.17
C SER A 158 -38.95 1.60 -11.78
N PRO A 159 -38.18 2.15 -12.77
CA PRO A 159 -37.07 1.45 -13.36
C PRO A 159 -35.93 1.21 -12.36
N VAL A 160 -35.44 -0.03 -12.28
CA VAL A 160 -34.31 -0.41 -11.41
C VAL A 160 -33.02 0.25 -11.86
N PRO A 161 -32.19 0.81 -10.97
CA PRO A 161 -30.95 1.51 -11.31
C PRO A 161 -29.77 0.58 -11.68
N VAL A 162 -29.99 -0.29 -12.67
CA VAL A 162 -29.01 -1.30 -13.13
C VAL A 162 -27.70 -0.68 -13.59
N ASN A 163 -27.77 0.49 -14.27
CA ASN A 163 -26.58 1.19 -14.75
C ASN A 163 -25.67 1.68 -13.59
N THR A 164 -26.25 2.07 -12.47
CA THR A 164 -25.50 2.49 -11.28
C THR A 164 -24.77 1.31 -10.68
N PHE A 165 -25.42 0.16 -10.55
CA PHE A 165 -24.81 -1.07 -10.10
C PHE A 165 -23.61 -1.47 -10.97
N PHE A 166 -23.75 -1.49 -12.29
CA PHE A 166 -22.67 -1.81 -13.20
C PHE A 166 -21.49 -0.83 -13.07
N LYS A 167 -21.73 0.48 -12.99
CA LYS A 167 -20.68 1.48 -12.82
C LYS A 167 -19.87 1.26 -11.53
N LEU A 168 -20.56 1.03 -10.41
CA LEU A 168 -19.93 0.78 -9.11
C LEU A 168 -19.12 -0.51 -9.13
N THR A 169 -19.67 -1.59 -9.67
CA THR A 169 -18.96 -2.87 -9.78
C THR A 169 -17.70 -2.75 -10.65
N PHE A 170 -17.80 -2.06 -11.79
CA PHE A 170 -16.65 -1.83 -12.68
C PHE A 170 -15.55 -1.00 -12.01
N ARG A 171 -15.94 0.08 -11.30
CA ARG A 171 -14.99 0.90 -10.53
C ARG A 171 -14.24 0.06 -9.51
N ASN A 172 -14.95 -0.71 -8.70
CA ASN A 172 -14.34 -1.54 -7.66
C ASN A 172 -13.40 -2.63 -8.21
N ILE A 173 -13.75 -3.25 -9.34
CA ILE A 173 -12.87 -4.21 -10.01
C ILE A 173 -11.60 -3.52 -10.53
N ALA A 174 -11.72 -2.34 -11.17
CA ALA A 174 -10.58 -1.61 -11.70
C ALA A 174 -9.62 -1.17 -10.58
N GLU A 175 -10.15 -0.63 -9.49
CA GLU A 175 -9.38 -0.21 -8.32
C GLU A 175 -8.69 -1.40 -7.62
N SER A 176 -9.36 -2.54 -7.51
CA SER A 176 -8.76 -3.77 -6.97
C SER A 176 -7.61 -4.31 -7.82
N LEU A 177 -7.68 -4.12 -9.14
CA LEU A 177 -6.57 -4.50 -10.04
C LEU A 177 -5.37 -3.58 -9.86
N LEU A 178 -5.58 -2.27 -9.66
CA LEU A 178 -4.51 -1.31 -9.38
C LEU A 178 -3.80 -1.63 -8.04
N ASP A 179 -4.54 -2.02 -7.01
CA ASP A 179 -3.94 -2.42 -5.75
C ASP A 179 -3.09 -3.67 -5.86
N LEU A 180 -3.54 -4.65 -6.65
CA LEU A 180 -2.74 -5.85 -6.94
C LEU A 180 -1.44 -5.49 -7.68
N GLU A 181 -1.48 -4.53 -8.60
CA GLU A 181 -0.30 -4.04 -9.31
C GLU A 181 0.68 -3.39 -8.31
N HIS A 182 0.22 -2.52 -7.42
CA HIS A 182 1.04 -1.91 -6.37
C HIS A 182 1.62 -2.94 -5.38
N LEU A 183 0.86 -3.98 -5.04
CA LEU A 183 1.36 -5.08 -4.19
C LEU A 183 2.45 -5.88 -4.90
N ILE A 184 2.30 -6.16 -6.20
CA ILE A 184 3.29 -6.90 -6.99
C ILE A 184 4.58 -6.08 -7.12
N GLU A 185 4.50 -4.78 -7.38
CA GLU A 185 5.65 -3.88 -7.44
C GLU A 185 6.42 -3.85 -6.10
N GLY A 186 5.71 -3.84 -4.97
CA GLY A 186 6.31 -3.92 -3.64
C GLY A 186 6.99 -5.26 -3.34
N LEU A 187 6.55 -6.36 -3.98
CA LEU A 187 7.09 -7.71 -3.78
C LEU A 187 8.27 -8.05 -4.68
N ASP A 188 8.54 -7.30 -5.74
CA ASP A 188 9.60 -7.59 -6.74
C ASP A 188 11.02 -7.27 -6.25
N SER A 189 11.18 -6.74 -5.04
CA SER A 189 12.46 -6.66 -4.34
C SER A 189 12.86 -8.05 -3.81
N ASN A 190 13.59 -8.73 -4.58
CA ASN A 190 14.52 -9.90 -4.48
C ASN A 190 14.53 -10.85 -3.24
N SER A 191 13.76 -10.64 -2.19
CA SER A 191 13.73 -11.51 -0.99
C SER A 191 12.40 -12.24 -0.75
N ASN A 192 11.33 -11.94 -1.53
CA ASN A 192 9.98 -12.42 -1.25
C ASN A 192 9.30 -13.20 -2.38
N LYS A 193 10.05 -13.72 -3.37
CA LYS A 193 9.45 -14.62 -4.39
C LYS A 193 8.69 -15.79 -3.77
N GLN A 194 9.07 -16.23 -2.58
CA GLN A 194 8.43 -17.33 -1.88
C GLN A 194 7.09 -16.93 -1.22
N TYR A 195 6.97 -15.66 -0.77
CA TYR A 195 5.70 -15.12 -0.26
C TYR A 195 4.74 -14.74 -1.39
N ALA A 196 5.24 -14.18 -2.49
CA ALA A 196 4.44 -13.90 -3.68
C ALA A 196 3.87 -15.20 -4.29
N CYS A 197 4.66 -16.29 -4.36
CA CYS A 197 4.15 -17.60 -4.77
C CYS A 197 3.07 -18.13 -3.84
N ASN A 198 3.12 -17.87 -2.54
CA ASN A 198 2.07 -18.28 -1.60
C ASN A 198 0.80 -17.42 -1.74
N LEU A 199 0.91 -16.14 -2.07
CA LEU A 199 -0.22 -15.26 -2.37
C LEU A 199 -0.86 -15.61 -3.74
N LEU A 200 -0.06 -15.95 -4.75
CA LEU A 200 -0.53 -16.38 -6.07
C LEU A 200 -1.11 -17.80 -6.06
N ASN A 201 -0.70 -18.66 -5.12
CA ASN A 201 -1.34 -19.94 -4.82
C ASN A 201 -2.51 -19.81 -3.83
N CYS A 202 -3.01 -18.62 -3.57
CA CYS A 202 -4.17 -18.40 -2.73
C CYS A 202 -5.36 -19.22 -3.25
N PRO A 203 -6.04 -20.01 -2.38
CA PRO A 203 -7.22 -20.79 -2.76
C PRO A 203 -8.33 -19.94 -3.42
N SER A 204 -8.38 -18.64 -3.12
CA SER A 204 -9.29 -17.68 -3.74
C SER A 204 -8.95 -17.40 -5.21
N LEU A 205 -7.67 -17.30 -5.58
CA LEU A 205 -7.22 -17.13 -6.97
C LEU A 205 -7.52 -18.39 -7.81
N THR A 206 -7.31 -19.56 -7.23
CA THR A 206 -7.67 -20.85 -7.86
C THR A 206 -9.17 -20.96 -8.07
N LYS A 207 -9.99 -20.54 -7.09
CA LYS A 207 -11.46 -20.48 -7.21
C LYS A 207 -11.90 -19.44 -8.25
N MET A 208 -11.26 -18.28 -8.29
CA MET A 208 -11.55 -17.20 -9.25
C MET A 208 -11.19 -17.63 -10.69
N LYS A 209 -10.05 -18.31 -10.86
CA LYS A 209 -9.65 -18.93 -12.14
C LYS A 209 -10.63 -20.02 -12.57
N GLY A 210 -11.07 -20.87 -11.63
CA GLY A 210 -12.12 -21.86 -11.86
C GLY A 210 -13.45 -21.24 -12.29
N GLY A 211 -13.90 -20.19 -11.57
CA GLY A 211 -15.11 -19.45 -11.91
C GLY A 211 -15.07 -18.73 -13.25
N LEU A 212 -13.92 -18.14 -13.62
CA LEU A 212 -13.71 -17.54 -14.95
C LEU A 212 -13.75 -18.59 -16.06
N THR A 213 -13.15 -19.77 -15.84
CA THR A 213 -13.16 -20.87 -16.80
C THR A 213 -14.57 -21.41 -16.98
N GLU A 214 -15.34 -21.59 -15.90
CA GLU A 214 -16.73 -22.02 -15.95
C GLU A 214 -17.63 -20.99 -16.65
N THR A 215 -17.42 -19.69 -16.37
CA THR A 215 -18.13 -18.60 -17.05
C THR A 215 -17.84 -18.59 -18.56
N MET A 216 -16.59 -18.85 -18.95
CA MET A 216 -16.22 -19.00 -20.36
C MET A 216 -16.88 -20.20 -21.03
N GLU A 217 -16.99 -21.35 -20.34
CA GLU A 217 -17.68 -22.52 -20.87
C GLU A 217 -19.18 -22.26 -21.07
N VAL A 218 -19.82 -21.59 -20.11
CA VAL A 218 -21.22 -21.17 -20.23
C VAL A 218 -21.41 -20.21 -21.40
N LEU A 219 -20.53 -19.21 -21.55
CA LEU A 219 -20.56 -18.26 -22.68
C LEU A 219 -20.28 -18.95 -24.03
N LYS A 220 -19.47 -20.01 -24.06
CA LYS A 220 -19.25 -20.84 -25.28
C LYS A 220 -20.48 -21.67 -25.61
N LYS A 221 -21.14 -22.28 -24.64
CA LYS A 221 -22.38 -23.06 -24.80
C LYS A 221 -23.56 -22.20 -25.26
N THR A 222 -23.64 -20.94 -24.82
CA THR A 222 -24.70 -20.00 -25.23
C THR A 222 -24.43 -19.35 -26.60
N ARG A 223 -23.33 -19.69 -27.27
CA ARG A 223 -22.96 -19.16 -28.60
C ARG A 223 -24.02 -19.40 -29.68
N GLU A 224 -24.71 -20.51 -29.61
CA GLU A 224 -25.74 -20.88 -30.59
C GLU A 224 -27.08 -20.19 -30.34
N SER A 225 -27.33 -19.80 -29.07
CA SER A 225 -28.60 -19.21 -28.65
C SER A 225 -28.62 -17.67 -28.72
N PHE A 226 -27.46 -17.03 -28.70
CA PHE A 226 -27.36 -15.56 -28.70
C PHE A 226 -26.30 -15.06 -29.69
N LYS A 227 -26.75 -14.55 -30.84
CA LYS A 227 -25.89 -13.91 -31.87
C LYS A 227 -25.63 -12.43 -31.53
N SER A 228 -25.07 -12.09 -30.38
CA SER A 228 -24.67 -10.73 -30.04
C SER A 228 -23.19 -10.50 -30.36
N LYS A 229 -22.88 -9.40 -31.10
CA LYS A 229 -21.50 -8.97 -31.39
C LYS A 229 -20.72 -8.64 -30.11
N ASP A 230 -21.39 -8.16 -29.08
CA ASP A 230 -20.79 -7.78 -27.81
C ASP A 230 -20.38 -9.00 -26.97
N LEU A 231 -21.20 -10.06 -27.00
CA LEU A 231 -20.86 -11.34 -26.40
C LEU A 231 -19.70 -12.04 -27.12
N ALA A 232 -19.55 -11.85 -28.43
CA ALA A 232 -18.39 -12.36 -29.18
C ALA A 232 -17.10 -11.63 -28.76
N ARG A 233 -17.13 -10.30 -28.64
CA ARG A 233 -16.00 -9.47 -28.16
C ARG A 233 -15.61 -9.83 -26.72
N LEU A 234 -16.58 -10.06 -25.86
CA LEU A 234 -16.32 -10.43 -24.45
C LEU A 234 -15.63 -11.80 -24.35
N ARG A 235 -16.04 -12.76 -25.17
CA ARG A 235 -15.40 -14.08 -25.24
C ARG A 235 -13.95 -13.97 -25.69
N ASP A 236 -13.67 -13.20 -26.75
CA ASP A 236 -12.31 -13.03 -27.26
C ASP A 236 -11.39 -12.36 -26.23
N LYS A 237 -11.90 -11.38 -25.50
CA LYS A 237 -11.15 -10.74 -24.40
C LYS A 237 -10.88 -11.72 -23.24
N LEU A 238 -11.87 -12.49 -22.81
CA LEU A 238 -11.71 -13.47 -21.72
C LEU A 238 -10.76 -14.62 -22.13
N ASP A 239 -10.79 -15.04 -23.40
CA ASP A 239 -9.88 -16.08 -23.93
C ASP A 239 -8.42 -15.60 -23.94
N THR A 240 -8.19 -14.30 -24.21
CA THR A 240 -6.86 -13.68 -24.13
C THR A 240 -6.37 -13.65 -22.68
N ILE A 241 -7.18 -13.15 -21.74
CA ILE A 241 -6.82 -13.05 -20.32
C ILE A 241 -6.50 -14.44 -19.72
N VAL A 242 -7.29 -15.47 -20.04
CA VAL A 242 -7.04 -16.82 -19.51
C VAL A 242 -5.78 -17.47 -20.11
N LYS A 243 -5.36 -17.07 -21.33
CA LYS A 243 -4.11 -17.53 -21.95
C LYS A 243 -2.88 -16.84 -21.40
N ASP A 244 -2.99 -15.55 -21.04
CA ASP A 244 -1.90 -14.74 -20.51
C ASP A 244 -1.58 -15.06 -19.03
N VAL A 245 -2.50 -15.74 -18.31
CA VAL A 245 -2.33 -16.20 -16.91
C VAL A 245 -1.75 -17.63 -16.83
N LYS A 246 -1.19 -18.16 -17.92
CA LYS A 246 -0.39 -19.40 -17.93
C LYS A 246 1.07 -19.09 -17.68
#